data_5bf145afc66c496923f8b2ba3f0a22e2
#
_entry.id   5bf145afc66c496923f8b2ba3f0a22e2
#
_cell.length_a   1.000
_cell.length_b   1.000
_cell.length_c   1.000
_cell.angle_alpha   90.00
_cell.angle_beta   90.00
_cell.angle_gamma   90.00
#
_symmetry.space_group_name_H-M   'P 1'
#
loop_
_entity.id
_entity.type
_entity.pdbx_description
1 polymer ?
#
loop_
_entity_poly.entity_id
_entity_poly.type
_entity_poly.pdbx_seq_one_letter_code
_entity_poly.pdbx_strand_id
1 'polypeptide(L)'
;WLRETQRADGSWARSVESGRVTDPAAESHHAAYVAVGAWHEYLVTGDERHALTMWPTVRRAVEWTLGLRAPRGEVLWERDAADRPGTYALLSGCASIHQSLRCAVALAKLADDPRPDWELAADQLGHLVARHPEAFADKSRFAMDWYYPVLGGAVRGEDADRRLASEWDTFVVPGLGVRCVSDEAWVTAAETCELVIALDACGMHDRALEVFASVQHLRHQDGSYWTGWQFANQAPFPRERSSWTAAAVVLAADALAGFSGGAGIFRDAADEAGQPGDRTACGCEPAGRA
;
A
#
# COMPACT_ATOMS: atom_id res chain seq x y z
N TRP A 1 19.21 0.23 9.40
CA TRP A 1 19.44 -0.36 8.08
C TRP A 1 18.99 0.60 6.97
N LEU A 2 17.72 1.03 6.91
CA LEU A 2 17.20 1.90 5.83
C LEU A 2 18.05 3.16 5.63
N ARG A 3 18.44 3.86 6.69
CA ARG A 3 19.29 5.05 6.61
C ARG A 3 20.71 4.78 6.09
N GLU A 4 21.26 3.62 6.43
CA GLU A 4 22.64 3.25 6.10
C GLU A 4 22.77 2.70 4.68
N THR A 5 21.70 2.12 4.15
CA THR A 5 21.67 1.47 2.83
C THR A 5 21.00 2.28 1.74
N GLN A 6 20.42 3.44 2.11
CA GLN A 6 19.84 4.36 1.13
C GLN A 6 20.91 4.85 0.17
N ARG A 7 20.65 4.76 -1.12
CA ARG A 7 21.53 5.29 -2.17
C ARG A 7 21.55 6.83 -2.15
N ALA A 8 22.56 7.40 -2.80
CA ALA A 8 22.72 8.85 -2.87
C ALA A 8 21.53 9.54 -3.57
N ASP A 9 20.88 8.86 -4.51
CA ASP A 9 19.68 9.33 -5.20
C ASP A 9 18.40 9.25 -4.37
N GLY A 10 18.40 8.55 -3.24
CA GLY A 10 17.25 8.37 -2.34
C GLY A 10 16.57 6.99 -2.45
N SER A 11 16.97 6.16 -3.41
CA SER A 11 16.40 4.83 -3.63
C SER A 11 17.09 3.73 -2.81
N TRP A 12 16.54 2.51 -2.93
CA TRP A 12 17.17 1.26 -2.49
C TRP A 12 17.18 0.24 -3.62
N ALA A 13 18.13 -0.69 -3.54
CA ALA A 13 18.13 -1.85 -4.42
C ALA A 13 16.89 -2.71 -4.20
N ARG A 14 16.35 -3.28 -5.28
CA ARG A 14 15.20 -4.19 -5.23
C ARG A 14 15.50 -5.42 -4.38
N SER A 15 16.69 -5.98 -4.51
CA SER A 15 17.07 -7.17 -3.75
C SER A 15 18.47 -7.06 -3.15
N VAL A 16 18.55 -7.44 -1.87
CA VAL A 16 19.81 -7.52 -1.12
C VAL A 16 19.84 -8.87 -0.40
N GLU A 17 20.84 -9.68 -0.68
CA GLU A 17 21.04 -10.97 -0.04
C GLU A 17 22.37 -11.00 0.71
N SER A 18 22.36 -11.36 1.98
CA SER A 18 23.57 -11.41 2.83
C SER A 18 24.40 -10.13 2.77
N GLY A 19 23.75 -8.96 2.73
CA GLY A 19 24.39 -7.65 2.66
C GLY A 19 24.94 -7.26 1.27
N ARG A 20 24.70 -8.07 0.24
CA ARG A 20 25.10 -7.79 -1.13
C ARG A 20 23.89 -7.48 -2.00
N VAL A 21 23.99 -6.46 -2.84
CA VAL A 21 22.96 -6.16 -3.84
C VAL A 21 22.97 -7.26 -4.90
N THR A 22 21.83 -7.95 -5.06
CA THR A 22 21.63 -9.00 -6.07
C THR A 22 20.80 -8.50 -7.25
N ASP A 23 19.90 -7.53 -7.03
CA ASP A 23 19.22 -6.78 -8.09
C ASP A 23 19.31 -5.28 -7.79
N PRO A 24 20.07 -4.51 -8.61
CA PRO A 24 20.24 -3.08 -8.40
C PRO A 24 19.06 -2.23 -8.89
N ALA A 25 18.06 -2.77 -9.58
CA ALA A 25 16.86 -2.02 -9.91
C ALA A 25 16.21 -1.43 -8.65
N ALA A 26 15.38 -0.40 -8.80
CA ALA A 26 14.69 0.23 -7.67
C ALA A 26 13.22 0.48 -8.00
N GLU A 27 12.33 0.08 -7.11
CA GLU A 27 10.89 0.22 -7.28
C GLU A 27 10.34 1.43 -6.53
N SER A 28 9.50 2.19 -7.22
CA SER A 28 9.01 3.48 -6.72
C SER A 28 8.18 3.36 -5.44
N HIS A 29 7.29 2.36 -5.38
CA HIS A 29 6.44 2.14 -4.21
C HIS A 29 7.25 1.68 -2.99
N HIS A 30 8.30 0.87 -3.15
CA HIS A 30 9.18 0.46 -2.06
C HIS A 30 9.90 1.67 -1.44
N ALA A 31 10.42 2.57 -2.27
CA ALA A 31 11.07 3.78 -1.79
C ALA A 31 10.08 4.70 -1.06
N ALA A 32 8.90 4.93 -1.62
CA ALA A 32 7.87 5.77 -1.02
C ALA A 32 7.38 5.22 0.33
N TYR A 33 7.22 3.90 0.44
CA TYR A 33 6.60 3.25 1.61
C TYR A 33 7.40 3.41 2.91
N VAL A 34 8.66 3.82 2.84
CA VAL A 34 9.47 4.21 4.00
C VAL A 34 8.79 5.33 4.81
N ALA A 35 8.04 6.21 4.14
CA ALA A 35 7.26 7.26 4.81
C ALA A 35 6.13 6.68 5.68
N VAL A 36 5.44 5.64 5.19
CA VAL A 36 4.40 4.93 5.96
C VAL A 36 4.99 4.31 7.22
N GLY A 37 6.14 3.62 7.08
CA GLY A 37 6.82 3.00 8.21
C GLY A 37 7.28 4.00 9.27
N ALA A 38 7.87 5.12 8.85
CA ALA A 38 8.36 6.15 9.76
C ALA A 38 7.19 6.88 10.47
N TRP A 39 6.10 7.17 9.75
CA TRP A 39 4.92 7.79 10.35
C TRP A 39 4.19 6.82 11.30
N HIS A 40 4.03 5.55 10.89
CA HIS A 40 3.44 4.51 11.76
C HIS A 40 4.22 4.35 13.07
N GLU A 41 5.55 4.28 13.00
CA GLU A 41 6.39 4.19 14.18
C GLU A 41 6.18 5.39 15.13
N TYR A 42 6.11 6.61 14.58
CA TYR A 42 5.81 7.80 15.37
C TYR A 42 4.43 7.71 16.04
N LEU A 43 3.40 7.29 15.30
CA LEU A 43 2.05 7.13 15.86
C LEU A 43 2.00 6.09 16.99
N VAL A 44 2.78 5.02 16.89
CA VAL A 44 2.83 3.95 17.90
C VAL A 44 3.62 4.37 19.13
N THR A 45 4.75 5.05 18.94
CA THR A 45 5.73 5.30 20.02
C THR A 45 5.67 6.70 20.60
N GLY A 46 5.17 7.68 19.86
CA GLY A 46 5.27 9.11 20.16
C GLY A 46 6.71 9.66 20.12
N ASP A 47 7.68 8.88 19.58
CA ASP A 47 9.09 9.31 19.52
C ASP A 47 9.33 10.27 18.34
N GLU A 48 9.04 11.55 18.58
CA GLU A 48 9.30 12.63 17.64
C GLU A 48 10.78 12.72 17.24
N ARG A 49 11.68 12.48 18.18
CA ARG A 49 13.12 12.52 17.91
C ARG A 49 13.52 11.47 16.89
N HIS A 50 12.97 10.27 16.98
CA HIS A 50 13.23 9.23 15.98
C HIS A 50 12.63 9.60 14.62
N ALA A 51 11.38 10.09 14.60
CA ALA A 51 10.72 10.55 13.37
C ALA A 51 11.55 11.64 12.65
N LEU A 52 12.03 12.65 13.38
CA LEU A 52 12.90 13.70 12.85
C LEU A 52 14.26 13.16 12.37
N THR A 53 14.77 12.11 13.01
CA THR A 53 15.99 11.41 12.56
C THR A 53 15.77 10.67 11.23
N MET A 54 14.56 10.17 10.98
CA MET A 54 14.17 9.53 9.72
C MET A 54 13.83 10.51 8.60
N TRP A 55 13.46 11.74 8.93
CA TRP A 55 12.99 12.74 7.97
C TRP A 55 13.91 12.93 6.74
N PRO A 56 15.24 13.12 6.86
CA PRO A 56 16.11 13.26 5.68
C PRO A 56 16.09 12.03 4.75
N THR A 57 15.87 10.85 5.30
CA THR A 57 15.77 9.60 4.53
C THR A 57 14.44 9.55 3.79
N VAL A 58 13.34 9.82 4.48
CA VAL A 58 12.00 9.89 3.89
C VAL A 58 11.95 10.94 2.78
N ARG A 59 12.50 12.14 3.03
CA ARG A 59 12.50 13.23 2.05
C ARG A 59 13.18 12.81 0.75
N ARG A 60 14.39 12.25 0.80
CA ARG A 60 15.08 11.79 -0.42
C ARG A 60 14.33 10.67 -1.14
N ALA A 61 13.73 9.75 -0.40
CA ALA A 61 12.94 8.66 -0.98
C ALA A 61 11.72 9.18 -1.74
N VAL A 62 10.99 10.13 -1.17
CA VAL A 62 9.82 10.74 -1.82
C VAL A 62 10.25 11.58 -3.03
N GLU A 63 11.31 12.38 -2.92
CA GLU A 63 11.85 13.15 -4.04
C GLU A 63 12.26 12.26 -5.20
N TRP A 64 12.93 11.12 -4.93
CA TRP A 64 13.26 10.13 -5.96
C TRP A 64 12.01 9.51 -6.58
N THR A 65 11.03 9.13 -5.78
CA THR A 65 9.75 8.56 -6.24
C THR A 65 9.02 9.53 -7.17
N LEU A 66 8.93 10.81 -6.76
CA LEU A 66 8.28 11.85 -7.56
C LEU A 66 9.06 12.19 -8.84
N GLY A 67 10.37 11.92 -8.87
CA GLY A 67 11.19 11.98 -10.08
C GLY A 67 10.82 10.94 -11.15
N LEU A 68 9.99 9.95 -10.81
CA LEU A 68 9.44 8.95 -11.74
C LEU A 68 8.01 9.29 -12.22
N ARG A 69 7.49 10.48 -11.94
CA ARG A 69 6.16 10.88 -12.41
C ARG A 69 6.16 11.03 -13.91
N ALA A 70 5.18 10.38 -14.56
CA ALA A 70 4.85 10.58 -15.95
C ALA A 70 4.00 11.85 -16.16
N PRO A 71 3.84 12.35 -17.40
CA PRO A 71 3.15 13.62 -17.67
C PRO A 71 1.69 13.72 -17.17
N ARG A 72 0.97 12.62 -17.05
CA ARG A 72 -0.40 12.62 -16.51
C ARG A 72 -0.44 12.72 -14.99
N GLY A 73 0.67 12.33 -14.30
CA GLY A 73 0.81 12.32 -12.85
C GLY A 73 0.96 10.94 -12.22
N GLU A 74 0.76 9.85 -12.97
CA GLU A 74 1.07 8.50 -12.54
C GLU A 74 2.57 8.35 -12.28
N VAL A 75 2.95 7.48 -11.33
CA VAL A 75 4.34 7.20 -11.00
C VAL A 75 4.75 5.88 -11.65
N LEU A 76 5.80 5.92 -12.47
CA LEU A 76 6.32 4.74 -13.13
C LEU A 76 6.82 3.73 -12.10
N TRP A 77 6.66 2.43 -12.44
CA TRP A 77 6.90 1.33 -11.52
C TRP A 77 8.31 1.31 -10.94
N GLU A 78 9.34 1.53 -11.78
CA GLU A 78 10.72 1.30 -11.39
C GLU A 78 11.74 2.15 -12.18
N ARG A 79 12.99 2.11 -11.70
CA ARG A 79 14.18 2.25 -12.53
C ARG A 79 14.86 0.89 -12.64
N ASP A 80 15.22 0.50 -13.85
CA ASP A 80 15.88 -0.78 -14.09
C ASP A 80 17.35 -0.79 -13.60
N ALA A 81 18.04 -1.92 -13.73
CA ALA A 81 19.43 -2.07 -13.34
C ALA A 81 20.42 -1.13 -14.08
N ALA A 82 19.99 -0.53 -15.18
CA ALA A 82 20.76 0.46 -15.95
C ALA A 82 20.29 1.90 -15.67
N ASP A 83 19.55 2.12 -14.59
CA ASP A 83 19.00 3.40 -14.16
C ASP A 83 18.03 4.05 -15.15
N ARG A 84 17.37 3.25 -16.02
CA ARG A 84 16.38 3.75 -16.95
C ARG A 84 14.98 3.66 -16.31
N PRO A 85 14.15 4.71 -16.42
CA PRO A 85 12.79 4.65 -15.93
C PRO A 85 11.98 3.57 -16.68
N GLY A 86 11.11 2.89 -15.96
CA GLY A 86 10.14 1.96 -16.51
C GLY A 86 9.18 2.64 -17.48
N THR A 87 8.38 1.86 -18.19
CA THR A 87 7.47 2.35 -19.24
C THR A 87 6.00 2.29 -18.83
N TYR A 88 5.70 1.82 -17.62
CA TYR A 88 4.33 1.67 -17.12
C TYR A 88 4.23 2.00 -15.64
N ALA A 89 3.03 2.33 -15.20
CA ALA A 89 2.65 2.45 -13.81
C ALA A 89 1.69 1.33 -13.40
N LEU A 90 1.70 0.93 -12.13
CA LEU A 90 0.76 -0.04 -11.55
C LEU A 90 -0.27 0.69 -10.69
N LEU A 91 -1.53 0.28 -10.79
CA LEU A 91 -2.62 0.84 -9.98
C LEU A 91 -2.36 0.64 -8.48
N SER A 92 -2.03 -0.58 -8.08
CA SER A 92 -1.69 -0.92 -6.69
C SER A 92 -0.45 -0.16 -6.20
N GLY A 93 0.60 -0.06 -7.03
CA GLY A 93 1.80 0.70 -6.71
C GLY A 93 1.50 2.19 -6.51
N CYS A 94 0.72 2.80 -7.40
CA CYS A 94 0.33 4.21 -7.28
C CYS A 94 -0.62 4.46 -6.09
N ALA A 95 -1.49 3.51 -5.74
CA ALA A 95 -2.30 3.59 -4.53
C ALA A 95 -1.42 3.58 -3.26
N SER A 96 -0.39 2.72 -3.22
CA SER A 96 0.59 2.71 -2.13
C SER A 96 1.38 4.02 -2.03
N ILE A 97 1.79 4.57 -3.18
CA ILE A 97 2.50 5.86 -3.23
C ILE A 97 1.60 7.01 -2.77
N HIS A 98 0.30 6.99 -3.12
CA HIS A 98 -0.65 7.97 -2.60
C HIS A 98 -0.68 7.96 -1.07
N GLN A 99 -0.82 6.81 -0.42
CA GLN A 99 -0.76 6.69 1.05
C GLN A 99 0.59 7.14 1.59
N SER A 100 1.68 6.78 0.91
CA SER A 100 3.03 7.17 1.31
C SER A 100 3.23 8.69 1.29
N LEU A 101 2.71 9.37 0.27
CA LEU A 101 2.77 10.84 0.17
C LEU A 101 2.00 11.51 1.31
N ARG A 102 0.84 10.98 1.71
CA ARG A 102 0.08 11.50 2.84
C ARG A 102 0.85 11.37 4.15
N CYS A 103 1.43 10.21 4.41
CA CYS A 103 2.31 10.01 5.58
C CYS A 103 3.56 10.92 5.51
N ALA A 104 4.15 11.10 4.34
CA ALA A 104 5.29 11.98 4.16
C ALA A 104 4.94 13.46 4.40
N VAL A 105 3.75 13.91 4.00
CA VAL A 105 3.23 15.25 4.30
C VAL A 105 3.04 15.45 5.80
N ALA A 106 2.53 14.44 6.51
CA ALA A 106 2.40 14.50 7.97
C ALA A 106 3.78 14.62 8.66
N LEU A 107 4.76 13.82 8.22
CA LEU A 107 6.15 13.92 8.69
C LEU A 107 6.80 15.27 8.35
N ALA A 108 6.52 15.82 7.18
CA ALA A 108 7.02 17.13 6.77
C ALA A 108 6.50 18.25 7.69
N LYS A 109 5.22 18.19 8.07
CA LYS A 109 4.64 19.11 9.05
C LYS A 109 5.29 18.97 10.44
N LEU A 110 5.50 17.72 10.88
CA LEU A 110 6.21 17.46 12.14
C LEU A 110 7.66 17.96 12.12
N ALA A 111 8.31 17.91 10.96
CA ALA A 111 9.70 18.36 10.77
C ALA A 111 9.83 19.88 10.51
N ASP A 112 8.75 20.66 10.58
CA ASP A 112 8.71 22.08 10.21
C ASP A 112 9.28 22.36 8.81
N ASP A 113 9.07 21.42 7.87
CA ASP A 113 9.49 21.50 6.45
C ASP A 113 8.27 21.20 5.55
N PRO A 114 7.23 22.06 5.56
CA PRO A 114 5.97 21.79 4.84
C PRO A 114 6.19 21.68 3.33
N ARG A 115 5.57 20.67 2.72
CA ARG A 115 5.75 20.29 1.31
C ARG A 115 4.42 20.36 0.53
N PRO A 116 3.95 21.56 0.17
CA PRO A 116 2.71 21.71 -0.59
C PRO A 116 2.78 21.09 -1.99
N ASP A 117 3.96 20.93 -2.55
CA ASP A 117 4.22 20.20 -3.79
C ASP A 117 3.88 18.70 -3.66
N TRP A 118 4.12 18.11 -2.48
CA TRP A 118 3.75 16.71 -2.21
C TRP A 118 2.26 16.54 -1.93
N GLU A 119 1.63 17.50 -1.27
CA GLU A 119 0.17 17.53 -1.08
C GLU A 119 -0.53 17.52 -2.45
N LEU A 120 -0.11 18.42 -3.35
CA LEU A 120 -0.63 18.45 -4.72
C LEU A 120 -0.37 17.15 -5.49
N ALA A 121 0.82 16.55 -5.31
CA ALA A 121 1.15 15.28 -5.94
C ALA A 121 0.27 14.13 -5.42
N ALA A 122 -0.01 14.09 -4.11
CA ALA A 122 -0.91 13.12 -3.51
C ALA A 122 -2.34 13.27 -4.05
N ASP A 123 -2.87 14.50 -4.11
CA ASP A 123 -4.21 14.77 -4.62
C ASP A 123 -4.36 14.35 -6.09
N GLN A 124 -3.37 14.69 -6.93
CA GLN A 124 -3.37 14.30 -8.35
C GLN A 124 -3.30 12.80 -8.53
N LEU A 125 -2.41 12.13 -7.78
CA LEU A 125 -2.25 10.68 -7.85
C LEU A 125 -3.50 9.95 -7.33
N GLY A 126 -4.09 10.41 -6.23
CA GLY A 126 -5.34 9.89 -5.69
C GLY A 126 -6.49 10.01 -6.69
N HIS A 127 -6.59 11.14 -7.38
CA HIS A 127 -7.58 11.34 -8.45
C HIS A 127 -7.37 10.34 -9.61
N LEU A 128 -6.13 10.17 -10.07
CA LEU A 128 -5.82 9.20 -11.13
C LEU A 128 -6.19 7.77 -10.71
N VAL A 129 -5.80 7.35 -9.51
CA VAL A 129 -6.11 6.01 -8.96
C VAL A 129 -7.63 5.79 -8.88
N ALA A 130 -8.39 6.81 -8.49
CA ALA A 130 -9.83 6.71 -8.31
C ALA A 130 -10.63 6.75 -9.62
N ARG A 131 -10.15 7.48 -10.65
CA ARG A 131 -10.97 7.86 -11.80
C ARG A 131 -10.40 7.44 -13.16
N HIS A 132 -9.12 7.08 -13.23
CA HIS A 132 -8.41 6.84 -14.49
C HIS A 132 -7.67 5.49 -14.51
N PRO A 133 -8.39 4.35 -14.38
CA PRO A 133 -7.77 3.02 -14.39
C PRO A 133 -6.97 2.75 -15.68
N GLU A 134 -7.33 3.39 -16.79
CA GLU A 134 -6.64 3.30 -18.08
C GLU A 134 -5.24 3.93 -18.09
N ALA A 135 -4.87 4.68 -17.07
CA ALA A 135 -3.51 5.20 -16.91
C ALA A 135 -2.50 4.14 -16.45
N PHE A 136 -3.00 2.98 -16.02
CA PHE A 136 -2.19 1.93 -15.40
C PHE A 136 -2.16 0.67 -16.26
N ALA A 137 -1.09 -0.11 -16.14
CA ALA A 137 -1.03 -1.42 -16.76
C ALA A 137 -2.10 -2.34 -16.17
N ASP A 138 -2.83 -3.05 -17.01
CA ASP A 138 -3.85 -4.00 -16.57
C ASP A 138 -3.23 -5.12 -15.74
N LYS A 139 -3.59 -5.17 -14.47
CA LYS A 139 -3.27 -6.18 -13.48
C LYS A 139 -4.51 -6.70 -12.75
N SER A 140 -5.69 -6.56 -13.37
CA SER A 140 -6.99 -6.98 -12.82
C SER A 140 -7.04 -8.46 -12.38
N ARG A 141 -6.13 -9.27 -12.90
CA ARG A 141 -5.92 -10.65 -12.46
C ARG A 141 -5.45 -10.76 -11.00
N PHE A 142 -4.84 -9.71 -10.44
CA PHE A 142 -4.29 -9.69 -9.09
C PHE A 142 -5.23 -8.97 -8.11
N ALA A 143 -5.45 -9.55 -6.93
CA ALA A 143 -6.33 -8.98 -5.90
C ALA A 143 -5.93 -7.56 -5.47
N MET A 144 -4.63 -7.25 -5.47
CA MET A 144 -4.12 -5.93 -5.10
C MET A 144 -4.70 -4.81 -5.98
N ASP A 145 -4.91 -5.04 -7.29
CA ASP A 145 -5.54 -4.03 -8.17
C ASP A 145 -7.00 -3.75 -7.78
N TRP A 146 -7.66 -4.71 -7.15
CA TRP A 146 -9.01 -4.55 -6.66
C TRP A 146 -9.09 -3.72 -5.38
N TYR A 147 -8.38 -4.08 -4.30
CA TYR A 147 -8.58 -3.44 -2.99
C TYR A 147 -7.56 -2.33 -2.66
N TYR A 148 -6.39 -2.24 -3.30
CA TYR A 148 -5.37 -1.23 -2.99
C TYR A 148 -5.83 0.22 -3.16
N PRO A 149 -6.66 0.59 -4.15
CA PRO A 149 -7.23 1.93 -4.23
C PRO A 149 -8.01 2.35 -2.97
N VAL A 150 -8.65 1.36 -2.30
CA VAL A 150 -9.33 1.56 -1.02
C VAL A 150 -8.31 1.56 0.12
N LEU A 151 -7.43 0.57 0.19
CA LEU A 151 -6.38 0.48 1.22
C LEU A 151 -5.52 1.75 1.24
N GLY A 152 -5.06 2.21 0.09
CA GLY A 152 -4.24 3.42 -0.06
C GLY A 152 -4.99 4.75 0.09
N GLY A 153 -6.28 4.72 0.38
CA GLY A 153 -7.07 5.91 0.70
C GLY A 153 -7.54 6.75 -0.48
N ALA A 154 -7.23 6.37 -1.72
CA ALA A 154 -7.65 7.09 -2.92
C ALA A 154 -9.15 6.94 -3.21
N VAL A 155 -9.76 5.83 -2.77
CA VAL A 155 -11.18 5.54 -2.94
C VAL A 155 -11.83 5.35 -1.57
N ARG A 156 -12.90 6.10 -1.27
CA ARG A 156 -13.63 6.09 0.01
C ARG A 156 -15.14 6.15 -0.21
N GLY A 157 -15.91 5.97 0.88
CA GLY A 157 -17.37 6.05 0.88
C GLY A 157 -18.03 5.05 -0.07
N GLU A 158 -19.13 5.42 -0.69
CA GLU A 158 -19.90 4.53 -1.58
C GLU A 158 -19.09 3.99 -2.78
N ASP A 159 -18.08 4.71 -3.26
CA ASP A 159 -17.20 4.24 -4.32
C ASP A 159 -16.33 3.06 -3.83
N ALA A 160 -15.88 3.12 -2.57
CA ALA A 160 -15.15 2.01 -1.94
C ALA A 160 -16.06 0.79 -1.75
N ASP A 161 -17.29 1.01 -1.27
CA ASP A 161 -18.28 -0.05 -1.07
C ASP A 161 -18.55 -0.78 -2.37
N ARG A 162 -18.82 -0.03 -3.45
CA ARG A 162 -19.03 -0.60 -4.79
C ARG A 162 -17.82 -1.36 -5.30
N ARG A 163 -16.62 -0.80 -5.12
CA ARG A 163 -15.39 -1.43 -5.56
C ARG A 163 -15.12 -2.72 -4.81
N LEU A 164 -15.27 -2.73 -3.48
CA LEU A 164 -15.06 -3.95 -2.69
C LEU A 164 -16.11 -5.02 -2.98
N ALA A 165 -17.33 -4.62 -3.32
CA ALA A 165 -18.38 -5.57 -3.72
C ALA A 165 -18.15 -6.16 -5.12
N SER A 166 -17.54 -5.43 -6.06
CA SER A 166 -17.49 -5.82 -7.48
C SER A 166 -16.70 -7.11 -7.76
N GLU A 167 -15.64 -7.36 -7.00
CA GLU A 167 -14.76 -8.52 -7.20
C GLU A 167 -14.72 -9.46 -5.98
N TRP A 168 -15.67 -9.31 -5.06
CA TRP A 168 -15.70 -10.08 -3.82
C TRP A 168 -15.69 -11.59 -4.06
N ASP A 169 -16.60 -12.07 -4.90
CA ASP A 169 -16.74 -13.50 -5.21
C ASP A 169 -15.57 -14.04 -6.05
N THR A 170 -14.86 -13.17 -6.75
CA THR A 170 -13.66 -13.52 -7.51
C THR A 170 -12.48 -13.83 -6.58
N PHE A 171 -12.26 -12.98 -5.58
CA PHE A 171 -11.05 -13.04 -4.77
C PHE A 171 -11.25 -13.62 -3.37
N VAL A 172 -12.41 -13.46 -2.74
CA VAL A 172 -12.65 -13.98 -1.40
C VAL A 172 -13.11 -15.43 -1.44
N VAL A 173 -12.34 -16.31 -0.83
CA VAL A 173 -12.67 -17.73 -0.67
C VAL A 173 -13.19 -17.94 0.76
N PRO A 174 -14.51 -18.24 0.95
CA PRO A 174 -15.09 -18.35 2.27
C PRO A 174 -14.31 -19.32 3.17
N GLY A 175 -13.95 -18.85 4.37
CA GLY A 175 -13.23 -19.64 5.37
C GLY A 175 -11.74 -19.90 5.07
N LEU A 176 -11.21 -19.44 3.92
CA LEU A 176 -9.81 -19.64 3.54
C LEU A 176 -9.03 -18.33 3.40
N GLY A 177 -9.67 -17.23 2.98
CA GLY A 177 -9.01 -15.93 2.80
C GLY A 177 -9.11 -15.39 1.39
N VAL A 178 -8.16 -14.55 1.01
CA VAL A 178 -8.12 -13.84 -0.28
C VAL A 178 -7.16 -14.52 -1.25
N ARG A 179 -7.61 -14.75 -2.47
CA ARG A 179 -6.75 -15.18 -3.57
C ARG A 179 -5.76 -14.07 -3.92
N CYS A 180 -4.50 -14.41 -4.09
CA CYS A 180 -3.54 -13.47 -4.69
C CYS A 180 -3.86 -13.22 -6.16
N VAL A 181 -4.29 -14.29 -6.86
CA VAL A 181 -4.57 -14.30 -8.30
C VAL A 181 -5.92 -14.95 -8.56
N SER A 182 -6.76 -14.34 -9.38
CA SER A 182 -8.16 -14.74 -9.60
C SER A 182 -8.35 -16.17 -10.12
N ASP A 183 -7.44 -16.66 -10.95
CA ASP A 183 -7.49 -17.95 -11.65
C ASP A 183 -6.64 -19.04 -11.00
N GLU A 184 -6.07 -18.77 -9.79
CA GLU A 184 -5.28 -19.75 -9.06
C GLU A 184 -5.99 -20.20 -7.77
N ALA A 185 -5.89 -21.48 -7.46
CA ALA A 185 -6.46 -22.08 -6.24
C ALA A 185 -5.56 -21.83 -5.03
N TRP A 186 -5.22 -20.57 -4.78
CA TRP A 186 -4.23 -20.13 -3.80
C TRP A 186 -4.68 -18.87 -3.09
N VAL A 187 -4.74 -18.91 -1.76
CA VAL A 187 -4.99 -17.77 -0.88
C VAL A 187 -3.73 -17.42 -0.11
N THR A 188 -3.60 -16.15 0.27
CA THR A 188 -2.43 -15.66 1.01
C THR A 188 -2.83 -14.92 2.27
N ALA A 189 -1.99 -14.99 3.28
CA ALA A 189 -2.25 -14.31 4.54
C ALA A 189 -2.09 -12.79 4.41
N ALA A 190 -1.11 -12.32 3.62
CA ALA A 190 -0.87 -10.89 3.45
C ALA A 190 -2.05 -10.20 2.76
N GLU A 191 -2.45 -10.66 1.57
CA GLU A 191 -3.60 -10.08 0.85
C GLU A 191 -4.90 -10.18 1.64
N THR A 192 -5.08 -11.27 2.42
CA THR A 192 -6.23 -11.39 3.32
C THR A 192 -6.21 -10.29 4.39
N CYS A 193 -5.07 -10.05 5.03
CA CYS A 193 -4.92 -9.02 6.06
C CYS A 193 -4.99 -7.60 5.48
N GLU A 194 -4.47 -7.37 4.29
CA GLU A 194 -4.58 -6.08 3.59
C GLU A 194 -6.05 -5.76 3.25
N LEU A 195 -6.84 -6.77 2.81
CA LEU A 195 -8.27 -6.58 2.63
C LEU A 195 -8.98 -6.30 3.97
N VAL A 196 -8.58 -6.94 5.06
CA VAL A 196 -9.10 -6.64 6.41
C VAL A 196 -8.90 -5.15 6.74
N ILE A 197 -7.69 -4.63 6.53
CA ILE A 197 -7.38 -3.22 6.80
C ILE A 197 -8.19 -2.29 5.89
N ALA A 198 -8.36 -2.66 4.61
CA ALA A 198 -9.19 -1.88 3.66
C ALA A 198 -10.67 -1.84 4.08
N LEU A 199 -11.23 -2.96 4.52
CA LEU A 199 -12.60 -3.06 5.04
C LEU A 199 -12.78 -2.23 6.32
N ASP A 200 -11.84 -2.35 7.25
CA ASP A 200 -11.84 -1.57 8.48
C ASP A 200 -11.75 -0.06 8.21
N ALA A 201 -10.93 0.36 7.26
CA ALA A 201 -10.82 1.75 6.82
C ALA A 201 -12.11 2.31 6.19
N CYS A 202 -13.04 1.45 5.77
CA CYS A 202 -14.36 1.81 5.26
C CYS A 202 -15.49 1.62 6.30
N GLY A 203 -15.15 1.29 7.55
CA GLY A 203 -16.14 1.05 8.61
C GLY A 203 -16.90 -0.29 8.49
N MET A 204 -16.44 -1.20 7.61
CA MET A 204 -17.05 -2.52 7.43
C MET A 204 -16.51 -3.53 8.45
N HIS A 205 -16.53 -3.17 9.74
CA HIS A 205 -15.83 -3.89 10.81
C HIS A 205 -16.24 -5.37 10.93
N ASP A 206 -17.53 -5.69 10.85
CA ASP A 206 -17.99 -7.09 10.94
C ASP A 206 -17.43 -7.96 9.81
N ARG A 207 -17.42 -7.43 8.59
CA ARG A 207 -16.79 -8.10 7.43
C ARG A 207 -15.29 -8.27 7.60
N ALA A 208 -14.62 -7.25 8.11
CA ALA A 208 -13.20 -7.29 8.40
C ALA A 208 -12.87 -8.41 9.41
N LEU A 209 -13.69 -8.58 10.46
CA LEU A 209 -13.54 -9.66 11.42
C LEU A 209 -13.75 -11.05 10.80
N GLU A 210 -14.75 -11.22 9.92
CA GLU A 210 -14.97 -12.48 9.19
C GLU A 210 -13.77 -12.85 8.31
N VAL A 211 -13.25 -11.88 7.56
CA VAL A 211 -12.07 -12.09 6.71
C VAL A 211 -10.84 -12.37 7.56
N PHE A 212 -10.65 -11.67 8.69
CA PHE A 212 -9.53 -11.93 9.61
C PHE A 212 -9.63 -13.32 10.27
N ALA A 213 -10.83 -13.79 10.58
CA ALA A 213 -11.04 -15.14 11.09
C ALA A 213 -10.59 -16.21 10.06
N SER A 214 -10.78 -15.94 8.78
CA SER A 214 -10.42 -16.88 7.72
C SER A 214 -8.90 -17.09 7.59
N VAL A 215 -8.05 -16.15 8.01
CA VAL A 215 -6.59 -16.30 7.93
C VAL A 215 -6.01 -17.20 9.04
N GLN A 216 -6.79 -17.51 10.08
CA GLN A 216 -6.28 -18.22 11.27
C GLN A 216 -5.86 -19.66 11.00
N HIS A 217 -6.37 -20.31 9.94
CA HIS A 217 -5.91 -21.65 9.55
C HIS A 217 -4.45 -21.64 9.06
N LEU A 218 -3.89 -20.50 8.70
CA LEU A 218 -2.49 -20.34 8.30
C LEU A 218 -1.53 -20.18 9.50
N ARG A 219 -2.07 -20.04 10.71
CA ARG A 219 -1.26 -19.86 11.92
C ARG A 219 -0.55 -21.17 12.29
N HIS A 220 0.77 -21.10 12.40
CA HIS A 220 1.60 -22.20 12.85
C HIS A 220 1.64 -22.28 14.41
N GLN A 221 2.06 -23.42 14.94
CA GLN A 221 2.09 -23.67 16.39
C GLN A 221 2.97 -22.70 17.18
N ASP A 222 4.01 -22.13 16.57
CA ASP A 222 4.90 -21.14 17.18
C ASP A 222 4.36 -19.70 17.10
N GLY A 223 3.14 -19.51 16.57
CA GLY A 223 2.48 -18.21 16.42
C GLY A 223 2.78 -17.49 15.12
N SER A 224 3.74 -17.93 14.31
CA SER A 224 3.97 -17.38 12.97
C SER A 224 2.89 -17.84 11.98
N TYR A 225 2.86 -17.24 10.79
CA TYR A 225 1.88 -17.54 9.76
C TYR A 225 2.56 -18.01 8.48
N TRP A 226 1.98 -19.05 7.84
CA TRP A 226 2.35 -19.43 6.50
C TRP A 226 2.00 -18.31 5.52
N THR A 227 2.83 -18.12 4.50
CA THR A 227 2.60 -17.10 3.46
C THR A 227 1.28 -17.31 2.73
N GLY A 228 0.91 -18.55 2.46
CA GLY A 228 -0.37 -18.86 1.84
C GLY A 228 -0.73 -20.34 1.86
N TRP A 229 -1.88 -20.65 1.27
CA TRP A 229 -2.46 -21.97 1.21
C TRP A 229 -2.96 -22.28 -0.19
N GLN A 230 -2.44 -23.33 -0.79
CA GLN A 230 -2.94 -23.86 -2.05
C GLN A 230 -4.05 -24.87 -1.74
N PHE A 231 -5.30 -24.45 -1.90
CA PHE A 231 -6.44 -25.23 -1.46
C PHE A 231 -6.77 -26.40 -2.40
N ALA A 232 -6.31 -26.38 -3.65
CA ALA A 232 -6.39 -27.56 -4.52
C ALA A 232 -5.54 -28.74 -4.01
N ASN A 233 -4.37 -28.46 -3.43
CA ASN A 233 -3.45 -29.44 -2.89
C ASN A 233 -3.51 -29.59 -1.36
N GLN A 234 -4.32 -28.76 -0.70
CA GLN A 234 -4.44 -28.69 0.76
C GLN A 234 -3.09 -28.58 1.48
N ALA A 235 -2.24 -27.66 1.02
CA ALA A 235 -0.88 -27.49 1.52
C ALA A 235 -0.46 -26.02 1.60
N PRO A 236 0.42 -25.67 2.58
CA PRO A 236 1.05 -24.34 2.60
C PRO A 236 1.87 -24.10 1.33
N PHE A 237 1.70 -22.93 0.72
CA PHE A 237 2.44 -22.51 -0.47
C PHE A 237 2.62 -20.99 -0.54
N PRO A 238 3.84 -20.51 -0.81
CA PRO A 238 5.09 -21.24 -0.68
C PRO A 238 5.29 -21.78 0.74
N ARG A 239 6.18 -22.75 0.91
CA ARG A 239 6.48 -23.33 2.23
C ARG A 239 7.43 -22.43 3.02
N GLU A 240 6.97 -21.22 3.28
CA GLU A 240 7.70 -20.20 4.03
C GLU A 240 6.77 -19.46 4.99
N ARG A 241 7.36 -18.82 5.97
CA ARG A 241 6.72 -17.94 6.96
C ARG A 241 7.48 -16.63 7.00
N SER A 242 7.13 -15.74 6.09
CA SER A 242 7.86 -14.51 5.88
C SER A 242 7.54 -13.46 6.96
N SER A 243 8.49 -12.54 7.20
CA SER A 243 8.27 -11.37 8.04
C SER A 243 7.21 -10.44 7.45
N TRP A 244 7.09 -10.38 6.15
CA TRP A 244 6.03 -9.67 5.42
C TRP A 244 4.64 -10.15 5.87
N THR A 245 4.41 -11.47 5.80
CA THR A 245 3.16 -12.08 6.26
C THR A 245 2.87 -11.76 7.72
N ALA A 246 3.87 -11.90 8.59
CA ALA A 246 3.72 -11.60 10.02
C ALA A 246 3.34 -10.13 10.26
N ALA A 247 3.97 -9.20 9.54
CA ALA A 247 3.67 -7.77 9.63
C ALA A 247 2.23 -7.46 9.21
N ALA A 248 1.75 -8.04 8.11
CA ALA A 248 0.38 -7.85 7.65
C ALA A 248 -0.65 -8.33 8.68
N VAL A 249 -0.41 -9.48 9.33
CA VAL A 249 -1.28 -10.00 10.39
C VAL A 249 -1.30 -9.07 11.61
N VAL A 250 -0.13 -8.56 12.02
CA VAL A 250 -0.04 -7.61 13.15
C VAL A 250 -0.77 -6.31 12.86
N LEU A 251 -0.58 -5.74 11.66
CA LEU A 251 -1.25 -4.51 11.26
C LEU A 251 -2.78 -4.68 11.18
N ALA A 252 -3.26 -5.81 10.64
CA ALA A 252 -4.69 -6.10 10.58
C ALA A 252 -5.29 -6.30 11.98
N ALA A 253 -4.59 -7.02 12.86
CA ALA A 253 -5.04 -7.20 14.24
C ALA A 253 -5.09 -5.88 15.01
N ASP A 254 -4.10 -5.01 14.83
CA ASP A 254 -4.06 -3.70 15.47
C ASP A 254 -5.16 -2.78 14.92
N ALA A 255 -5.39 -2.75 13.61
CA ALA A 255 -6.48 -1.98 13.00
C ALA A 255 -7.84 -2.38 13.58
N LEU A 256 -8.11 -3.69 13.70
CA LEU A 256 -9.36 -4.20 14.27
C LEU A 256 -9.50 -3.92 15.77
N ALA A 257 -8.42 -4.02 16.53
CA ALA A 257 -8.44 -3.87 17.98
C ALA A 257 -8.36 -2.39 18.43
N GLY A 258 -7.84 -1.49 17.60
CA GLY A 258 -7.55 -0.12 17.97
C GLY A 258 -6.55 -0.02 19.11
N PHE A 259 -5.58 -0.94 19.19
CA PHE A 259 -4.71 -1.10 20.36
C PHE A 259 -3.59 -0.05 20.40
N SER A 260 -2.94 0.22 19.27
CA SER A 260 -1.86 1.20 19.22
C SER A 260 -2.31 2.54 18.64
N GLY A 261 -1.51 3.58 18.85
CA GLY A 261 -1.70 4.88 18.19
C GLY A 261 -1.60 4.81 16.66
N GLY A 262 -1.01 3.75 16.11
CA GLY A 262 -0.87 3.51 14.68
C GLY A 262 -2.03 2.73 14.03
N ALA A 263 -2.97 2.23 14.83
CA ALA A 263 -4.08 1.39 14.36
C ALA A 263 -4.93 2.05 13.24
N GLY A 264 -5.02 3.37 13.25
CA GLY A 264 -5.79 4.17 12.29
C GLY A 264 -5.04 4.60 11.04
N ILE A 265 -3.76 4.23 10.84
CA ILE A 265 -2.92 4.81 9.77
C ILE A 265 -3.52 4.71 8.37
N PHE A 266 -4.35 3.73 8.08
CA PHE A 266 -5.04 3.57 6.80
C PHE A 266 -6.46 4.18 6.79
N ARG A 267 -7.01 4.56 7.96
CA ARG A 267 -8.28 5.29 8.11
C ARG A 267 -8.03 6.80 8.12
N ASP A 268 -7.20 7.24 9.04
CA ASP A 268 -7.13 8.62 9.55
C ASP A 268 -6.20 9.51 8.71
N ALA A 269 -5.29 8.94 7.94
CA ALA A 269 -4.47 9.71 6.99
C ALA A 269 -5.31 10.53 5.98
N ALA A 270 -6.61 10.24 5.86
CA ALA A 270 -7.54 11.02 5.07
C ALA A 270 -8.08 12.26 5.80
N ASP A 271 -8.21 12.21 7.13
CA ASP A 271 -8.88 13.28 7.89
C ASP A 271 -7.95 14.43 8.25
N GLU A 272 -6.65 14.20 8.45
CA GLU A 272 -5.69 15.25 8.78
C GLU A 272 -5.31 16.17 7.59
N ALA A 273 -5.52 15.73 6.35
CA ALA A 273 -5.22 16.49 5.15
C ALA A 273 -6.42 17.23 4.53
N GLY A 274 -7.57 17.24 5.23
CA GLY A 274 -8.84 17.76 4.70
C GLY A 274 -9.43 16.80 3.66
N GLN A 275 -10.75 16.60 3.69
CA GLN A 275 -11.44 15.85 2.63
C GLN A 275 -11.03 16.43 1.27
N PRO A 276 -10.81 15.62 0.23
CA PRO A 276 -10.62 16.14 -1.12
C PRO A 276 -11.83 17.01 -1.39
N GLY A 277 -11.61 18.33 -1.32
CA GLY A 277 -12.67 19.29 -1.65
C GLY A 277 -13.24 18.86 -2.99
N ASP A 278 -14.55 18.96 -3.12
CA ASP A 278 -15.31 18.73 -4.36
C ASP A 278 -14.67 19.56 -5.51
N ARG A 279 -13.52 19.12 -5.98
CA ARG A 279 -12.80 19.68 -7.12
C ARG A 279 -13.29 18.99 -8.37
N THR A 280 -14.54 19.20 -8.71
CA THR A 280 -15.19 18.91 -9.99
C THR A 280 -14.55 19.63 -11.18
N ALA A 281 -13.28 19.98 -11.11
CA ALA A 281 -12.55 20.63 -12.18
C ALA A 281 -11.25 19.89 -12.53
N CYS A 282 -11.31 18.57 -12.76
CA CYS A 282 -10.43 18.07 -13.79
C CYS A 282 -11.15 18.34 -15.12
N GLY A 283 -10.49 18.93 -16.13
CA GLY A 283 -11.04 19.03 -17.47
C GLY A 283 -11.16 17.66 -18.17
N CYS A 284 -11.45 16.60 -17.42
CA CYS A 284 -11.66 15.24 -17.88
C CYS A 284 -13.10 15.13 -18.36
N GLU A 285 -13.33 15.06 -19.65
CA GLU A 285 -14.64 14.65 -20.17
C GLU A 285 -14.98 13.24 -19.65
N PRO A 286 -16.25 13.00 -19.25
CA PRO A 286 -16.68 11.66 -18.90
C PRO A 286 -16.50 10.77 -20.13
N ALA A 287 -15.82 9.63 -19.95
CA ALA A 287 -15.69 8.62 -21.01
C ALA A 287 -17.08 8.32 -21.56
N GLY A 288 -17.33 8.71 -22.82
CA GLY A 288 -18.58 8.52 -23.50
C GLY A 288 -18.92 7.03 -23.50
N ARG A 289 -20.13 6.70 -23.04
CA ARG A 289 -20.70 5.37 -23.21
C ARG A 289 -20.79 5.09 -24.72
N ALA A 290 -20.01 4.16 -25.19
CA ALA A 290 -20.24 3.51 -26.49
C ALA A 290 -20.99 2.18 -26.25
#